data_378d14873d47bd5363cd03ced6abf385
#
_entry.id   378d14873d47bd5363cd03ced6abf385
#
_cell.length_a   1.000
_cell.length_b   1.000
_cell.length_c   1.000
_cell.angle_alpha   90.00
_cell.angle_beta   90.00
_cell.angle_gamma   90.00
#
_symmetry.space_group_name_H-M   'P 1'
#
loop_
_entity.id
_entity.type
_entity.pdbx_description
1 polymer ?
#
loop_
_entity_poly.entity_id
_entity_poly.type
_entity_poly.pdbx_seq_one_letter_code
_entity_poly.pdbx_strand_id
1 'polypeptide(L)'
;MTTRALPFDELVQSSQQRLLRLGLMLTGSVHTGEDLVQAVLARAHRRWEQISELEHPEAYLRTMVVNEFLSWRRLLKNNEVPLAEPIEQPTSEDLSARQAQRDATWQLLAGLPRKQRAVLVLRYYEDLPDAEIAEVLGITPGTVRSNAARALATLRDRLPEEEA
;
A
#
# COMPACT_ATOMS: atom_id res chain seq x y z
N MET A 1 4.76 34.89 6.85
CA MET A 1 4.04 34.35 5.69
C MET A 1 3.26 33.15 6.11
N THR A 2 1.97 33.28 6.12
CA THR A 2 1.09 32.13 6.38
C THR A 2 1.08 31.25 5.13
N THR A 3 1.70 30.09 5.21
CA THR A 3 1.57 29.10 4.15
C THR A 3 0.09 28.73 4.08
N ARG A 4 -0.55 29.10 3.00
CA ARG A 4 -1.96 28.77 2.78
C ARG A 4 -2.08 27.23 2.77
N ALA A 5 -2.81 26.70 3.74
CA ALA A 5 -3.10 25.27 3.77
C ALA A 5 -3.76 24.87 2.45
N LEU A 6 -3.23 23.82 1.81
CA LEU A 6 -3.83 23.25 0.61
C LEU A 6 -5.26 22.83 0.89
N PRO A 7 -6.24 23.23 0.05
CA PRO A 7 -7.58 22.69 0.17
C PRO A 7 -7.56 21.17 -0.01
N PHE A 8 -8.44 20.48 0.71
CA PHE A 8 -8.55 19.02 0.65
C PHE A 8 -8.69 18.50 -0.80
N ASP A 9 -9.54 19.15 -1.59
CA ASP A 9 -9.79 18.75 -2.98
C ASP A 9 -8.52 18.81 -3.85
N GLU A 10 -7.69 19.82 -3.64
CA GLU A 10 -6.42 19.95 -4.38
C GLU A 10 -5.43 18.86 -3.98
N LEU A 11 -5.35 18.54 -2.70
CA LEU A 11 -4.49 17.43 -2.24
C LEU A 11 -4.97 16.10 -2.79
N VAL A 12 -6.27 15.84 -2.77
CA VAL A 12 -6.85 14.62 -3.33
C VAL A 12 -6.52 14.50 -4.81
N GLN A 13 -6.72 15.56 -5.59
CA GLN A 13 -6.41 15.54 -7.02
C GLN A 13 -4.94 15.23 -7.30
N SER A 14 -4.03 15.76 -6.51
CA SER A 14 -2.59 15.54 -6.70
C SER A 14 -2.12 14.18 -6.20
N SER A 15 -2.81 13.59 -5.22
CA SER A 15 -2.35 12.39 -4.52
C SER A 15 -3.15 11.15 -4.85
N GLN A 16 -4.34 11.28 -5.44
CA GLN A 16 -5.31 10.19 -5.60
C GLN A 16 -4.73 8.99 -6.34
N GLN A 17 -4.04 9.22 -7.45
CA GLN A 17 -3.46 8.13 -8.23
C GLN A 17 -2.39 7.37 -7.45
N ARG A 18 -1.55 8.08 -6.71
CA ARG A 18 -0.51 7.45 -5.89
C ARG A 18 -1.11 6.62 -4.76
N LEU A 19 -2.13 7.15 -4.10
CA LEU A 19 -2.83 6.42 -3.04
C LEU A 19 -3.57 5.19 -3.58
N LEU A 20 -4.21 5.30 -4.74
CA LEU A 20 -4.88 4.16 -5.38
C LEU A 20 -3.89 3.07 -5.78
N ARG A 21 -2.73 3.44 -6.32
CA ARG A 21 -1.67 2.47 -6.61
C ARG A 21 -1.13 1.80 -5.36
N LEU A 22 -0.94 2.57 -4.30
CA LEU A 22 -0.53 2.03 -3.01
C LEU A 22 -1.57 1.03 -2.50
N GLY A 23 -2.86 1.39 -2.54
CA GLY A 23 -3.95 0.51 -2.17
C GLY A 23 -3.97 -0.77 -2.99
N LEU A 24 -3.75 -0.66 -4.29
CA LEU A 24 -3.64 -1.83 -5.19
C LEU A 24 -2.46 -2.72 -4.81
N MET A 25 -1.30 -2.15 -4.56
CA MET A 25 -0.10 -2.90 -4.19
C MET A 25 -0.26 -3.62 -2.85
N LEU A 26 -0.95 -3.01 -1.89
CA LEU A 26 -1.20 -3.60 -0.59
C LEU A 26 -2.27 -4.70 -0.63
N THR A 27 -3.37 -4.45 -1.33
CA THR A 27 -4.54 -5.34 -1.33
C THR A 27 -4.56 -6.32 -2.49
N GLY A 28 -3.97 -5.93 -3.62
CA GLY A 28 -3.96 -6.69 -4.86
C GLY A 28 -5.25 -6.68 -5.64
N SER A 29 -6.19 -5.87 -5.24
CA SER A 29 -7.48 -5.71 -5.92
C SER A 29 -7.76 -4.23 -6.14
N VAL A 30 -8.14 -3.88 -7.36
CA VAL A 30 -8.52 -2.50 -7.68
C VAL A 30 -9.68 -2.05 -6.80
N HIS A 31 -10.72 -2.87 -6.69
CA HIS A 31 -11.91 -2.53 -5.89
C HIS A 31 -11.59 -2.43 -4.41
N THR A 32 -10.86 -3.39 -3.87
CA THR A 32 -10.48 -3.38 -2.46
C THR A 32 -9.55 -2.20 -2.16
N GLY A 33 -8.61 -1.92 -3.07
CA GLY A 33 -7.73 -0.76 -2.94
C GLY A 33 -8.48 0.56 -2.99
N GLU A 34 -9.46 0.69 -3.88
CA GLU A 34 -10.33 1.88 -3.94
C GLU A 34 -11.14 2.05 -2.64
N ASP A 35 -11.74 0.98 -2.14
CA ASP A 35 -12.50 1.01 -0.89
C ASP A 35 -11.62 1.43 0.29
N LEU A 36 -10.41 0.90 0.34
CA LEU A 36 -9.41 1.25 1.35
C LEU A 36 -9.09 2.75 1.30
N VAL A 37 -8.78 3.27 0.12
CA VAL A 37 -8.42 4.67 -0.07
C VAL A 37 -9.62 5.58 0.22
N GLN A 38 -10.81 5.21 -0.24
CA GLN A 38 -12.03 6.00 0.02
C GLN A 38 -12.33 6.10 1.52
N ALA A 39 -12.17 5.02 2.27
CA ALA A 39 -12.34 5.04 3.72
C ALA A 39 -11.35 6.00 4.39
N VAL A 40 -10.10 5.99 3.95
CA VAL A 40 -9.07 6.88 4.46
C VAL A 40 -9.37 8.34 4.10
N LEU A 41 -9.73 8.61 2.84
CA LEU A 41 -10.05 9.98 2.40
C LEU A 41 -11.28 10.54 3.14
N ALA A 42 -12.28 9.73 3.41
CA ALA A 42 -13.44 10.15 4.18
C ALA A 42 -13.06 10.57 5.63
N ARG A 43 -12.17 9.82 6.28
CA ARG A 43 -11.64 10.20 7.59
C ARG A 43 -10.76 11.44 7.52
N ALA A 44 -9.91 11.53 6.52
CA ALA A 44 -9.03 12.67 6.33
C ALA A 44 -9.83 13.95 6.12
N HIS A 45 -10.91 13.88 5.35
CA HIS A 45 -11.81 15.01 5.14
C HIS A 45 -12.36 15.56 6.45
N ARG A 46 -12.80 14.67 7.33
CA ARG A 46 -13.33 15.07 8.65
C ARG A 46 -12.28 15.72 9.57
N ARG A 47 -11.01 15.37 9.38
CA ARG A 47 -9.88 15.88 10.16
C ARG A 47 -9.00 16.83 9.38
N TRP A 48 -9.50 17.35 8.27
CA TRP A 48 -8.67 18.10 7.35
C TRP A 48 -8.03 19.34 7.98
N GLU A 49 -8.73 20.05 8.87
CA GLU A 49 -8.15 21.19 9.57
C GLU A 49 -6.86 20.84 10.30
N GLN A 50 -6.84 19.67 10.97
CA GLN A 50 -5.67 19.20 11.70
C GLN A 50 -4.59 18.68 10.74
N ILE A 51 -5.00 17.91 9.73
CA ILE A 51 -4.07 17.30 8.77
C ILE A 51 -3.39 18.37 7.91
N SER A 52 -4.11 19.40 7.51
CA SER A 52 -3.58 20.49 6.68
C SER A 52 -2.50 21.30 7.37
N GLU A 53 -2.45 21.30 8.70
CA GLU A 53 -1.43 21.97 9.48
C GLU A 53 -0.11 21.18 9.58
N LEU A 54 -0.14 19.89 9.21
CA LEU A 54 1.05 19.06 9.23
C LEU A 54 2.03 19.49 8.15
N GLU A 55 3.30 19.26 8.38
CA GLU A 55 4.37 19.58 7.45
C GLU A 55 4.23 18.82 6.12
N HIS A 56 3.83 17.55 6.19
CA HIS A 56 3.67 16.69 5.03
C HIS A 56 2.33 15.96 5.05
N PRO A 57 1.23 16.60 4.63
CA PRO A 57 -0.10 15.97 4.63
C PRO A 57 -0.18 14.72 3.76
N GLU A 58 0.52 14.68 2.60
CA GLU A 58 0.54 13.51 1.74
C GLU A 58 1.14 12.28 2.42
N ALA A 59 2.24 12.48 3.14
CA ALA A 59 2.89 11.41 3.90
C ALA A 59 1.95 10.88 4.99
N TYR A 60 1.19 11.75 5.61
CA TYR A 60 0.19 11.37 6.60
C TYR A 60 -0.93 10.53 6.00
N LEU A 61 -1.43 10.90 4.82
CA LEU A 61 -2.44 10.11 4.10
C LEU A 61 -1.92 8.73 3.74
N ARG A 62 -0.69 8.65 3.28
CA ARG A 62 -0.03 7.37 2.99
C ARG A 62 0.02 6.49 4.24
N THR A 63 0.43 7.04 5.36
CA THR A 63 0.45 6.35 6.65
C THR A 63 -0.95 5.85 7.03
N MET A 64 -1.98 6.67 6.83
CA MET A 64 -3.36 6.26 7.08
C MET A 64 -3.77 5.07 6.21
N VAL A 65 -3.40 5.07 4.92
CA VAL A 65 -3.72 3.95 4.01
C VAL A 65 -3.05 2.65 4.49
N VAL A 66 -1.78 2.71 4.83
CA VAL A 66 -1.05 1.52 5.31
C VAL A 66 -1.65 1.00 6.62
N ASN A 67 -1.92 1.89 7.56
CA ASN A 67 -2.50 1.51 8.86
C ASN A 67 -3.92 0.96 8.73
N GLU A 68 -4.73 1.53 7.84
CA GLU A 68 -6.06 1.00 7.55
C GLU A 68 -5.97 -0.40 6.94
N PHE A 69 -5.07 -0.61 6.00
CA PHE A 69 -4.82 -1.93 5.43
C PHE A 69 -4.45 -2.96 6.50
N LEU A 70 -3.56 -2.60 7.41
CA LEU A 70 -3.15 -3.51 8.49
C LEU A 70 -4.29 -3.77 9.48
N SER A 71 -5.15 -2.78 9.74
CA SER A 71 -6.30 -2.94 10.63
C SER A 71 -7.42 -3.78 10.01
N TRP A 72 -7.56 -3.79 8.70
CA TRP A 72 -8.53 -4.64 7.99
C TRP A 72 -8.32 -6.13 8.23
N ARG A 73 -7.15 -6.51 8.72
CA ARG A 73 -6.88 -7.87 9.14
C ARG A 73 -7.93 -8.40 10.13
N ARG A 74 -8.44 -7.55 11.03
CA ARG A 74 -9.50 -7.95 11.98
C ARG A 74 -10.81 -8.23 11.26
N LEU A 75 -11.17 -7.37 10.31
CA LEU A 75 -12.40 -7.49 9.55
C LEU A 75 -12.37 -8.71 8.62
N LEU A 76 -11.24 -8.93 7.95
CA LEU A 76 -11.07 -10.05 7.03
C LEU A 76 -10.97 -11.39 7.75
N LYS A 77 -10.36 -11.42 8.93
CA LYS A 77 -10.29 -12.62 9.75
C LYS A 77 -11.68 -13.03 10.27
N ASN A 78 -12.54 -12.04 10.55
CA ASN A 78 -13.90 -12.27 11.03
C ASN A 78 -14.88 -12.62 9.91
N ASN A 79 -14.61 -12.22 8.68
CA ASN A 79 -15.51 -12.35 7.54
C ASN A 79 -15.10 -13.42 6.51
N GLU A 80 -14.00 -14.11 6.72
CA GLU A 80 -13.47 -15.16 5.81
C GLU A 80 -13.32 -14.69 4.35
N VAL A 81 -13.12 -13.40 4.11
CA VAL A 81 -12.97 -12.90 2.74
C VAL A 81 -11.55 -13.21 2.27
N PRO A 82 -11.38 -14.01 1.19
CA PRO A 82 -10.06 -14.26 0.65
C PRO A 82 -9.45 -12.95 0.13
N LEU A 83 -8.20 -12.69 0.52
CA LEU A 83 -7.44 -11.49 0.16
C LEU A 83 -7.09 -11.41 -1.32
N ALA A 84 -7.21 -12.48 -2.03
CA ALA A 84 -6.86 -12.58 -3.43
C ALA A 84 -8.06 -13.05 -4.21
N GLU A 85 -8.97 -12.15 -4.53
CA GLU A 85 -9.83 -12.37 -5.68
C GLU A 85 -9.00 -12.04 -6.93
N PRO A 86 -9.00 -12.93 -7.94
CA PRO A 86 -8.34 -12.59 -9.19
C PRO A 86 -8.97 -11.32 -9.76
N ILE A 87 -8.12 -10.37 -10.08
CA ILE A 87 -8.55 -9.13 -10.71
C ILE A 87 -9.13 -9.50 -12.07
N GLU A 88 -10.45 -9.37 -12.22
CA GLU A 88 -11.05 -9.41 -13.54
C GLU A 88 -10.64 -8.16 -14.29
N GLN A 89 -9.81 -8.35 -15.30
CA GLN A 89 -9.26 -7.24 -16.05
C GLN A 89 -10.01 -7.05 -17.36
N PRO A 90 -10.28 -5.78 -17.74
CA PRO A 90 -10.72 -5.52 -19.12
C PRO A 90 -9.58 -5.88 -20.07
N THR A 91 -9.88 -6.77 -20.99
CA THR A 91 -8.96 -7.27 -21.99
C THR A 91 -8.68 -6.21 -23.07
N SER A 92 -7.50 -5.61 -23.06
CA SER A 92 -6.90 -5.03 -24.24
C SER A 92 -5.50 -5.60 -24.42
N GLU A 93 -5.21 -6.04 -25.62
CA GLU A 93 -4.00 -6.83 -25.94
C GLU A 93 -2.67 -6.11 -25.61
N ASP A 94 -2.63 -4.78 -25.69
CA ASP A 94 -1.42 -3.99 -25.42
C ASP A 94 -1.13 -3.77 -23.94
N LEU A 95 -2.12 -3.92 -23.09
CA LEU A 95 -1.98 -3.87 -21.64
C LEU A 95 -1.62 -5.24 -21.06
N SER A 96 -1.80 -6.31 -21.82
CA SER A 96 -1.71 -7.68 -21.32
C SER A 96 -0.31 -8.05 -20.82
N ALA A 97 0.74 -7.63 -21.50
CA ALA A 97 2.12 -7.98 -21.09
C ALA A 97 2.54 -7.23 -19.83
N ARG A 98 2.22 -5.93 -19.73
CA ARG A 98 2.50 -5.12 -18.53
C ARG A 98 1.63 -5.56 -17.35
N GLN A 99 0.38 -5.90 -17.62
CA GLN A 99 -0.54 -6.42 -16.63
C GLN A 99 -0.14 -7.81 -16.15
N ALA A 100 0.25 -8.72 -17.05
CA ALA A 100 0.74 -10.04 -16.68
C ALA A 100 1.98 -9.94 -15.79
N GLN A 101 2.88 -9.01 -16.07
CA GLN A 101 4.07 -8.77 -15.26
C GLN A 101 3.71 -8.19 -13.90
N ARG A 102 2.76 -7.26 -13.83
CA ARG A 102 2.23 -6.72 -12.57
C ARG A 102 1.51 -7.79 -11.76
N ASP A 103 0.70 -8.61 -12.40
CA ASP A 103 -0.03 -9.70 -11.76
C ASP A 103 0.91 -10.75 -11.19
N ALA A 104 1.97 -11.09 -11.91
CA ALA A 104 2.99 -12.01 -11.43
C ALA A 104 3.71 -11.45 -10.19
N THR A 105 4.12 -10.19 -10.25
CA THR A 105 4.75 -9.50 -9.11
C THR A 105 3.80 -9.45 -7.92
N TRP A 106 2.54 -9.09 -8.18
CA TRP A 106 1.56 -8.99 -7.13
C TRP A 106 1.25 -10.35 -6.51
N GLN A 107 1.15 -11.41 -7.31
CA GLN A 107 0.93 -12.77 -6.79
C GLN A 107 2.04 -13.20 -5.83
N LEU A 108 3.27 -12.80 -6.10
CA LEU A 108 4.38 -13.03 -5.17
C LEU A 108 4.16 -12.31 -3.84
N LEU A 109 3.74 -11.05 -3.90
CA LEU A 109 3.46 -10.24 -2.71
C LEU A 109 2.24 -10.74 -1.94
N ALA A 110 1.21 -11.21 -2.65
CA ALA A 110 -0.05 -11.68 -2.06
C ALA A 110 0.14 -12.84 -1.08
N GLY A 111 1.14 -13.67 -1.32
CA GLY A 111 1.44 -14.78 -0.43
C GLY A 111 2.20 -14.41 0.83
N LEU A 112 2.62 -13.15 0.98
CA LEU A 112 3.34 -12.69 2.15
C LEU A 112 2.38 -12.29 3.27
N PRO A 113 2.77 -12.48 4.55
CA PRO A 113 2.06 -11.85 5.65
C PRO A 113 1.95 -10.33 5.44
N ARG A 114 0.89 -9.72 5.90
CA ARG A 114 0.57 -8.32 5.60
C ARG A 114 1.65 -7.34 6.02
N LYS A 115 2.24 -7.51 7.20
CA LYS A 115 3.34 -6.66 7.64
C LYS A 115 4.54 -6.76 6.73
N GLN A 116 4.88 -7.96 6.30
CA GLN A 116 5.99 -8.19 5.37
C GLN A 116 5.71 -7.55 4.02
N ARG A 117 4.49 -7.69 3.53
CA ARG A 117 4.07 -7.04 2.28
C ARG A 117 4.14 -5.52 2.40
N ALA A 118 3.61 -4.96 3.48
CA ALA A 118 3.67 -3.53 3.73
C ALA A 118 5.11 -3.01 3.78
N VAL A 119 6.01 -3.73 4.45
CA VAL A 119 7.42 -3.35 4.50
C VAL A 119 8.04 -3.30 3.10
N LEU A 120 7.80 -4.31 2.26
CA LEU A 120 8.35 -4.32 0.91
C LEU A 120 7.74 -3.22 0.03
N VAL A 121 6.45 -2.99 0.12
CA VAL A 121 5.78 -1.92 -0.64
C VAL A 121 6.33 -0.56 -0.24
N LEU A 122 6.49 -0.29 1.04
CA LEU A 122 7.03 0.97 1.52
C LEU A 122 8.50 1.15 1.15
N ARG A 123 9.28 0.07 1.19
CA ARG A 123 10.72 0.15 0.89
C ARG A 123 10.99 0.31 -0.60
N TYR A 124 10.34 -0.49 -1.44
CA TYR A 124 10.68 -0.58 -2.87
C TYR A 124 9.75 0.21 -3.77
N TYR A 125 8.50 0.39 -3.41
CA TYR A 125 7.56 1.17 -4.21
C TYR A 125 7.54 2.64 -3.79
N GLU A 126 7.51 2.91 -2.49
CA GLU A 126 7.50 4.26 -1.93
C GLU A 126 8.91 4.80 -1.64
N ASP A 127 9.95 4.00 -1.80
CA ASP A 127 11.36 4.37 -1.58
C ASP A 127 11.63 4.96 -0.18
N LEU A 128 10.98 4.43 0.85
CA LEU A 128 11.18 4.91 2.20
C LEU A 128 12.39 4.23 2.87
N PRO A 129 13.21 4.97 3.61
CA PRO A 129 14.23 4.37 4.44
C PRO A 129 13.61 3.64 5.64
N ASP A 130 14.33 2.69 6.20
CA ASP A 130 13.84 1.85 7.29
C ASP A 130 13.34 2.64 8.49
N ALA A 131 13.98 3.77 8.81
CA ALA A 131 13.55 4.64 9.90
C ALA A 131 12.15 5.21 9.68
N GLU A 132 11.84 5.63 8.47
CA GLU A 132 10.50 6.14 8.12
C GLU A 132 9.45 5.01 8.08
N ILE A 133 9.83 3.85 7.54
CA ILE A 133 8.94 2.67 7.57
C ILE A 133 8.61 2.29 9.01
N ALA A 134 9.59 2.32 9.89
CA ALA A 134 9.40 2.05 11.31
C ALA A 134 8.38 3.00 11.94
N GLU A 135 8.46 4.29 11.61
CA GLU A 135 7.48 5.28 12.08
C GLU A 135 6.08 5.00 11.54
N VAL A 136 5.96 4.72 10.24
CA VAL A 136 4.67 4.40 9.60
C VAL A 136 4.00 3.20 10.26
N LEU A 137 4.78 2.15 10.52
CA LEU A 137 4.25 0.88 11.03
C LEU A 137 4.20 0.80 12.56
N GLY A 138 4.81 1.76 13.27
CA GLY A 138 4.88 1.74 14.74
C GLY A 138 5.75 0.60 15.27
N ILE A 139 6.82 0.27 14.59
CA ILE A 139 7.79 -0.77 14.95
C ILE A 139 9.20 -0.20 14.94
N THR A 140 10.18 -0.99 15.40
CA THR A 140 11.58 -0.56 15.36
C THR A 140 12.20 -0.74 13.99
N PRO A 141 13.25 0.03 13.63
CA PRO A 141 13.98 -0.21 12.38
C PRO A 141 14.56 -1.61 12.27
N GLY A 142 14.96 -2.22 13.38
CA GLY A 142 15.40 -3.61 13.41
C GLY A 142 14.30 -4.58 13.01
N THR A 143 13.07 -4.34 13.46
CA THR A 143 11.91 -5.13 13.07
C THR A 143 11.57 -4.94 11.59
N VAL A 144 11.72 -3.74 11.04
CA VAL A 144 11.59 -3.49 9.60
C VAL A 144 12.57 -4.36 8.83
N ARG A 145 13.83 -4.36 9.20
CA ARG A 145 14.88 -5.18 8.55
C ARG A 145 14.57 -6.67 8.63
N SER A 146 14.12 -7.15 9.78
CA SER A 146 13.76 -8.56 9.97
C SER A 146 12.59 -8.97 9.08
N ASN A 147 11.56 -8.14 9.01
CA ASN A 147 10.40 -8.39 8.14
C ASN A 147 10.80 -8.37 6.67
N ALA A 148 11.64 -7.42 6.26
CA ALA A 148 12.15 -7.35 4.89
C ALA A 148 12.97 -8.59 4.53
N ALA A 149 13.86 -9.03 5.42
CA ALA A 149 14.69 -10.21 5.18
C ALA A 149 13.84 -11.48 5.04
N ARG A 150 12.85 -11.67 5.90
CA ARG A 150 11.92 -12.80 5.81
C ARG A 150 11.09 -12.76 4.53
N ALA A 151 10.58 -11.60 4.17
CA ALA A 151 9.81 -11.41 2.95
C ALA A 151 10.64 -11.76 1.72
N LEU A 152 11.86 -11.26 1.62
CA LEU A 152 12.76 -11.53 0.52
C LEU A 152 13.16 -12.99 0.44
N ALA A 153 13.39 -13.66 1.59
CA ALA A 153 13.66 -15.08 1.63
C ALA A 153 12.48 -15.89 1.10
N THR A 154 11.26 -15.55 1.50
CA THR A 154 10.04 -16.21 1.00
C THR A 154 9.89 -16.01 -0.50
N LEU A 155 10.15 -14.82 -1.01
CA LEU A 155 10.07 -14.53 -2.44
C LEU A 155 11.10 -15.30 -3.24
N ARG A 156 12.33 -15.44 -2.74
CA ARG A 156 13.37 -16.25 -3.39
C ARG A 156 12.94 -17.70 -3.55
N ASP A 157 12.33 -18.27 -2.52
CA ASP A 157 11.86 -19.65 -2.54
C ASP A 157 10.72 -19.87 -3.54
N ARG A 158 9.98 -18.81 -3.88
CA ARG A 158 8.86 -18.85 -4.80
C ARG A 158 9.18 -18.43 -6.22
N LEU A 159 10.31 -17.78 -6.43
CA LEU A 159 10.76 -17.45 -7.78
C LEU A 159 11.20 -18.74 -8.47
N PRO A 160 10.79 -18.96 -9.73
CA PRO A 160 11.36 -20.05 -10.50
C PRO A 160 12.86 -19.83 -10.62
N GLU A 161 13.64 -20.90 -10.46
CA GLU A 161 15.05 -20.84 -10.72
C GLU A 161 15.24 -20.33 -12.15
N GLU A 162 15.76 -19.11 -12.27
CA GLU A 162 16.23 -18.67 -13.58
C GLU A 162 17.39 -19.58 -13.94
N GLU A 163 17.19 -20.35 -14.98
CA GLU A 163 18.30 -21.09 -15.59
C GLU A 163 19.37 -20.09 -15.98
N ALA A 164 20.47 -20.16 -15.27
CA ALA A 164 21.63 -19.35 -15.56
C ALA A 164 22.18 -19.67 -16.95
#